data_36a3192f3a5c248968291530ec5af84b
#
_entry.id   36a3192f3a5c248968291530ec5af84b
#
_cell.length_a   1.000
_cell.length_b   1.000
_cell.length_c   1.000
_cell.angle_alpha   90.00
_cell.angle_beta   90.00
_cell.angle_gamma   90.00
#
_symmetry.space_group_name_H-M   'P 1'
#
loop_
_entity.id
_entity.type
_entity.pdbx_description
1 polymer ?
#
loop_
_entity_poly.entity_id
_entity_poly.type
_entity_poly.pdbx_seq_one_letter_code
_entity_poly.pdbx_strand_id
1 'polypeptide(L)'
;MSAPSRSSVRALVDRVMITPVLPRPRLRRLAQLYLGLYLYGLSGALLIRSDLGAMPWDVLSQGLSNQTGLSIGTWSVIIGALIMLLWIPLRQKPGLGTLSNVIVIGVSVDLSLWLIPTTDFLPFQILLLISGVLVCAIATGCYIGVGLGPGPRDGLMTGLASRGLSIRLARTIIEVTVALLGFLMGGTVGLGTLVFMIAIGPLAQIFLPMMRMAEATPQAPPTQTDSKT
;
A
#
# COMPACT_ATOMS: atom_id res chain seq x y z
N MET A 1 24.12 15.46 28.13
CA MET A 1 23.44 15.34 26.84
C MET A 1 21.97 15.66 27.08
N SER A 2 21.52 16.88 26.70
CA SER A 2 20.12 17.31 26.86
C SER A 2 19.25 16.64 25.80
N ALA A 3 18.12 16.06 26.23
CA ALA A 3 17.14 15.47 25.34
C ALA A 3 16.63 16.53 24.33
N PRO A 4 16.49 16.19 23.04
CA PRO A 4 16.00 17.14 22.05
C PRO A 4 14.60 17.63 22.45
N SER A 5 14.37 18.94 22.37
CA SER A 5 13.10 19.55 22.74
C SER A 5 11.97 19.00 21.84
N ARG A 6 10.74 18.91 22.35
CA ARG A 6 9.55 18.46 21.57
C ARG A 6 9.36 19.28 20.28
N SER A 7 9.83 20.52 20.23
CA SER A 7 9.82 21.36 19.05
C SER A 7 10.82 20.91 17.99
N SER A 8 12.02 20.45 18.40
CA SER A 8 13.05 19.96 17.47
C SER A 8 12.66 18.64 16.81
N VAL A 9 12.03 17.73 17.57
CA VAL A 9 11.52 16.45 17.01
C VAL A 9 10.38 16.71 16.02
N ARG A 10 9.47 17.65 16.35
CA ARG A 10 8.38 18.02 15.44
C ARG A 10 8.91 18.65 14.14
N ALA A 11 9.86 19.55 14.23
CA ALA A 11 10.49 20.16 13.05
C ALA A 11 11.23 19.14 12.17
N LEU A 12 11.83 18.10 12.77
CA LEU A 12 12.47 17.02 12.02
C LEU A 12 11.42 16.15 11.32
N VAL A 13 10.33 15.81 12.01
CA VAL A 13 9.22 15.02 11.45
C VAL A 13 8.56 15.77 10.27
N ASP A 14 8.30 17.07 10.41
CA ASP A 14 7.72 17.90 9.34
C ASP A 14 8.66 18.07 8.13
N ARG A 15 9.98 17.95 8.33
CA ARG A 15 10.95 17.95 7.23
C ARG A 15 11.03 16.63 6.46
N VAL A 16 10.78 15.52 7.14
CA VAL A 16 10.97 14.18 6.58
C VAL A 16 9.65 13.59 6.07
N MET A 17 8.51 13.95 6.65
CA MET A 17 7.19 13.39 6.33
C MET A 17 6.31 14.36 5.53
N ILE A 18 5.51 13.84 4.60
CA ILE A 18 4.61 14.63 3.74
C ILE A 18 3.44 15.22 4.54
N THR A 19 2.97 14.52 5.56
CA THR A 19 1.76 14.91 6.31
C THR A 19 2.08 15.21 7.76
N PRO A 20 1.49 16.27 8.34
CA PRO A 20 1.53 16.45 9.78
C PRO A 20 0.96 15.20 10.46
N VAL A 21 1.61 14.79 11.54
CA VAL A 21 1.31 13.56 12.30
C VAL A 21 -0.14 13.59 12.77
N LEU A 22 -1.07 13.11 12.01
CA LEU A 22 -2.52 12.95 12.22
C LEU A 22 -3.39 14.23 12.13
N PRO A 23 -3.94 14.54 10.95
CA PRO A 23 -5.05 15.49 10.83
C PRO A 23 -6.35 14.95 11.46
N ARG A 24 -7.22 15.85 11.95
CA ARG A 24 -8.51 15.46 12.53
C ARG A 24 -9.50 15.01 11.42
N PRO A 25 -10.42 14.06 11.68
CA PRO A 25 -10.64 13.29 12.92
C PRO A 25 -9.66 12.09 13.04
N ARG A 26 -8.82 12.12 14.08
CA ARG A 26 -7.67 11.20 14.22
C ARG A 26 -8.07 9.72 14.29
N LEU A 27 -9.01 9.38 15.17
CA LEU A 27 -9.41 7.98 15.41
C LEU A 27 -10.03 7.36 14.15
N ARG A 28 -10.92 8.06 13.46
CA ARG A 28 -11.55 7.58 12.23
C ARG A 28 -10.52 7.36 11.12
N ARG A 29 -9.53 8.27 10.97
CA ARG A 29 -8.46 8.12 9.98
C ARG A 29 -7.57 6.92 10.27
N LEU A 30 -7.19 6.72 11.54
CA LEU A 30 -6.40 5.55 11.93
C LEU A 30 -7.20 4.26 11.75
N ALA A 31 -8.44 4.21 12.19
CA ALA A 31 -9.29 3.04 12.02
C ALA A 31 -9.44 2.67 10.53
N GLN A 32 -9.73 3.66 9.67
CA GLN A 32 -9.85 3.43 8.23
C GLN A 32 -8.50 3.02 7.60
N LEU A 33 -7.38 3.63 8.02
CA LEU A 33 -6.04 3.26 7.55
C LEU A 33 -5.75 1.79 7.87
N TYR A 34 -5.81 1.42 9.13
CA TYR A 34 -5.43 0.06 9.56
C TYR A 34 -6.39 -1.01 9.05
N LEU A 35 -7.69 -0.71 8.98
CA LEU A 35 -8.66 -1.59 8.32
C LEU A 35 -8.31 -1.77 6.83
N GLY A 36 -8.02 -0.68 6.13
CA GLY A 36 -7.61 -0.73 4.72
C GLY A 36 -6.33 -1.54 4.50
N LEU A 37 -5.31 -1.34 5.35
CA LEU A 37 -4.06 -2.09 5.26
C LEU A 37 -4.24 -3.59 5.56
N TYR A 38 -5.06 -3.93 6.55
CA TYR A 38 -5.42 -5.32 6.84
C TYR A 38 -6.15 -5.96 5.66
N LEU A 39 -7.17 -5.30 5.12
CA LEU A 39 -7.91 -5.77 3.96
C LEU A 39 -7.01 -5.92 2.72
N TYR A 40 -6.01 -5.06 2.56
CA TYR A 40 -5.04 -5.18 1.47
C TYR A 40 -4.21 -6.46 1.58
N GLY A 41 -3.69 -6.76 2.77
CA GLY A 41 -2.98 -8.02 3.02
C GLY A 41 -3.89 -9.25 2.87
N LEU A 42 -5.13 -9.17 3.37
CA LEU A 42 -6.15 -10.21 3.18
C LEU A 42 -6.40 -10.46 1.68
N SER A 43 -6.53 -9.40 0.88
CA SER A 43 -6.75 -9.54 -0.57
C SER A 43 -5.61 -10.27 -1.27
N GLY A 44 -4.36 -9.99 -0.88
CA GLY A 44 -3.18 -10.72 -1.37
C GLY A 44 -3.23 -12.19 -1.03
N ALA A 45 -3.58 -12.52 0.22
CA ALA A 45 -3.72 -13.91 0.65
C ALA A 45 -4.85 -14.65 -0.09
N LEU A 46 -6.00 -13.98 -0.36
CA LEU A 46 -7.09 -14.55 -1.15
C LEU A 46 -6.64 -14.89 -2.58
N LEU A 47 -5.91 -13.97 -3.22
CA LEU A 47 -5.38 -14.19 -4.57
C LEU A 47 -4.34 -15.31 -4.60
N ILE A 48 -3.43 -15.37 -3.63
CA ILE A 48 -2.46 -16.46 -3.49
C ILE A 48 -3.17 -17.80 -3.28
N ARG A 49 -4.18 -17.85 -2.41
CA ARG A 49 -4.94 -19.06 -2.10
C ARG A 49 -5.89 -19.51 -3.23
N SER A 50 -6.20 -18.60 -4.16
CA SER A 50 -6.95 -18.99 -5.38
C SER A 50 -6.15 -19.91 -6.30
N ASP A 51 -4.82 -19.85 -6.21
CA ASP A 51 -3.87 -20.56 -7.10
C ASP A 51 -4.08 -20.29 -8.61
N LEU A 52 -4.91 -19.29 -8.95
CA LEU A 52 -5.16 -18.86 -10.33
C LEU A 52 -4.25 -17.72 -10.77
N GLY A 53 -3.39 -17.23 -9.87
CA GLY A 53 -2.43 -16.15 -10.09
C GLY A 53 -2.56 -15.02 -9.07
N ALA A 54 -1.42 -14.54 -8.58
CA ALA A 54 -1.32 -13.50 -7.55
C ALA A 54 -1.08 -12.11 -8.13
N MET A 55 -1.11 -11.08 -7.26
CA MET A 55 -0.69 -9.72 -7.64
C MET A 55 0.80 -9.70 -8.02
N PRO A 56 1.24 -8.89 -8.97
CA PRO A 56 2.64 -8.85 -9.43
C PRO A 56 3.68 -8.83 -8.31
N TRP A 57 3.48 -8.00 -7.30
CA TRP A 57 4.37 -7.91 -6.15
C TRP A 57 4.31 -9.11 -5.20
N ASP A 58 3.15 -9.75 -5.11
CA ASP A 58 2.99 -10.95 -4.30
C ASP A 58 3.57 -12.17 -5.02
N VAL A 59 3.56 -12.19 -6.36
CA VAL A 59 4.32 -13.16 -7.18
C VAL A 59 5.80 -13.08 -6.85
N LEU A 60 6.37 -11.87 -6.75
CA LEU A 60 7.78 -11.70 -6.34
C LEU A 60 8.01 -12.19 -4.91
N SER A 61 7.15 -11.79 -3.96
CA SER A 61 7.26 -12.22 -2.56
C SER A 61 7.14 -13.73 -2.41
N GLN A 62 6.25 -14.37 -3.17
CA GLN A 62 6.05 -15.81 -3.22
C GLN A 62 7.28 -16.53 -3.81
N GLY A 63 7.83 -16.03 -4.92
CA GLY A 63 9.02 -16.58 -5.54
C GLY A 63 10.22 -16.53 -4.58
N LEU A 64 10.45 -15.41 -3.91
CA LEU A 64 11.50 -15.26 -2.90
C LEU A 64 11.27 -16.16 -1.68
N SER A 65 10.02 -16.31 -1.24
CA SER A 65 9.63 -17.23 -0.18
C SER A 65 10.00 -18.68 -0.53
N ASN A 66 9.69 -19.11 -1.75
CA ASN A 66 10.02 -20.46 -2.24
C ASN A 66 11.53 -20.73 -2.27
N GLN A 67 12.35 -19.72 -2.55
CA GLN A 67 13.82 -19.86 -2.62
C GLN A 67 14.50 -19.80 -1.25
N THR A 68 13.93 -19.11 -0.29
CA THR A 68 14.60 -18.78 0.99
C THR A 68 13.98 -19.44 2.21
N GLY A 69 12.72 -19.90 2.11
CA GLY A 69 11.95 -20.45 3.24
C GLY A 69 11.38 -19.38 4.20
N LEU A 70 11.63 -18.08 3.96
CA LEU A 70 10.98 -17.02 4.73
C LEU A 70 9.52 -16.87 4.29
N SER A 71 8.64 -16.38 5.16
CA SER A 71 7.22 -16.17 4.82
C SER A 71 7.03 -15.13 3.72
N ILE A 72 5.91 -15.22 3.00
CA ILE A 72 5.54 -14.27 1.95
C ILE A 72 5.36 -12.87 2.53
N GLY A 73 4.75 -12.75 3.72
CA GLY A 73 4.60 -11.47 4.41
C GLY A 73 5.94 -10.87 4.84
N THR A 74 6.88 -11.69 5.32
CA THR A 74 8.25 -11.23 5.62
C THR A 74 8.92 -10.63 4.39
N TRP A 75 8.83 -11.30 3.23
CA TRP A 75 9.36 -10.75 1.98
C TRP A 75 8.63 -9.50 1.53
N SER A 76 7.31 -9.42 1.73
CA SER A 76 6.55 -8.19 1.45
C SER A 76 7.06 -7.01 2.28
N VAL A 77 7.38 -7.21 3.57
CA VAL A 77 8.01 -6.18 4.44
C VAL A 77 9.40 -5.80 3.91
N ILE A 78 10.26 -6.78 3.62
CA ILE A 78 11.62 -6.53 3.13
C ILE A 78 11.58 -5.74 1.81
N ILE A 79 10.77 -6.17 0.85
CA ILE A 79 10.60 -5.48 -0.44
C ILE A 79 10.07 -4.05 -0.22
N GLY A 80 9.07 -3.88 0.64
CA GLY A 80 8.55 -2.56 0.99
C GLY A 80 9.61 -1.63 1.56
N ALA A 81 10.46 -2.13 2.47
CA ALA A 81 11.59 -1.41 3.04
C ALA A 81 12.65 -1.04 1.98
N LEU A 82 13.00 -1.99 1.09
CA LEU A 82 13.94 -1.74 -0.01
C LEU A 82 13.40 -0.67 -0.99
N ILE A 83 12.11 -0.72 -1.30
CA ILE A 83 11.48 0.32 -2.13
C ILE A 83 11.55 1.68 -1.44
N MET A 84 11.34 1.75 -0.14
CA MET A 84 11.49 3.02 0.61
C MET A 84 12.92 3.56 0.58
N LEU A 85 13.95 2.72 0.51
CA LEU A 85 15.32 3.19 0.30
C LEU A 85 15.48 3.87 -1.08
N LEU A 86 14.79 3.36 -2.12
CA LEU A 86 14.78 3.99 -3.44
C LEU A 86 14.06 5.36 -3.44
N TRP A 87 13.22 5.67 -2.44
CA TRP A 87 12.60 6.98 -2.30
C TRP A 87 13.61 8.07 -1.97
N ILE A 88 14.74 7.74 -1.33
CA ILE A 88 15.79 8.71 -0.98
C ILE A 88 16.31 9.42 -2.24
N PRO A 89 16.85 8.72 -3.27
CA PRO A 89 17.25 9.38 -4.51
C PRO A 89 16.08 9.95 -5.29
N LEU A 90 14.86 9.41 -5.15
CA LEU A 90 13.64 9.94 -5.79
C LEU A 90 13.05 11.14 -5.06
N ARG A 91 13.62 11.53 -3.90
CA ARG A 91 13.16 12.64 -3.05
C ARG A 91 11.69 12.56 -2.66
N GLN A 92 11.17 11.33 -2.53
CA GLN A 92 9.82 11.10 -2.03
C GLN A 92 9.83 11.11 -0.49
N LYS A 93 8.76 11.65 0.12
CA LYS A 93 8.65 11.74 1.58
C LYS A 93 7.62 10.73 2.07
N PRO A 94 8.00 9.80 2.97
CA PRO A 94 7.05 8.85 3.52
C PRO A 94 6.09 9.52 4.51
N GLY A 95 4.82 9.10 4.47
CA GLY A 95 3.83 9.45 5.47
C GLY A 95 3.66 8.34 6.52
N LEU A 96 2.83 8.60 7.55
CA LEU A 96 2.47 7.57 8.53
C LEU A 96 1.85 6.34 7.85
N GLY A 97 0.97 6.57 6.87
CA GLY A 97 0.37 5.49 6.08
C GLY A 97 1.39 4.67 5.32
N THR A 98 2.45 5.31 4.79
CA THR A 98 3.54 4.63 4.08
C THR A 98 4.31 3.68 5.00
N LEU A 99 4.70 4.16 6.19
CA LEU A 99 5.42 3.34 7.16
C LEU A 99 4.56 2.17 7.69
N SER A 100 3.30 2.46 8.02
CA SER A 100 2.35 1.43 8.45
C SER A 100 2.09 0.40 7.36
N ASN A 101 2.02 0.81 6.08
CA ASN A 101 1.80 -0.06 4.94
C ASN A 101 2.87 -1.17 4.86
N VAL A 102 4.15 -0.82 5.00
CA VAL A 102 5.26 -1.78 4.92
C VAL A 102 5.08 -2.94 5.91
N ILE A 103 4.72 -2.63 7.15
CA ILE A 103 4.65 -3.63 8.23
C ILE A 103 3.29 -4.34 8.23
N VAL A 104 2.20 -3.57 8.23
CA VAL A 104 0.85 -4.11 8.45
C VAL A 104 0.41 -5.02 7.32
N ILE A 105 0.71 -4.67 6.06
CA ILE A 105 0.35 -5.53 4.92
C ILE A 105 1.06 -6.88 5.03
N GLY A 106 2.38 -6.90 5.29
CA GLY A 106 3.12 -8.15 5.40
C GLY A 106 2.58 -9.06 6.52
N VAL A 107 2.36 -8.51 7.72
CA VAL A 107 1.76 -9.25 8.84
C VAL A 107 0.36 -9.75 8.49
N SER A 108 -0.46 -8.92 7.80
CA SER A 108 -1.81 -9.29 7.40
C SER A 108 -1.84 -10.39 6.35
N VAL A 109 -0.89 -10.40 5.41
CA VAL A 109 -0.73 -11.48 4.42
C VAL A 109 -0.46 -12.81 5.14
N ASP A 110 0.55 -12.86 6.02
CA ASP A 110 0.91 -14.10 6.71
C ASP A 110 -0.23 -14.60 7.61
N LEU A 111 -0.87 -13.71 8.38
CA LEU A 111 -2.03 -14.04 9.20
C LEU A 111 -3.17 -14.60 8.34
N SER A 112 -3.47 -13.98 7.22
CA SER A 112 -4.56 -14.41 6.33
C SER A 112 -4.24 -15.72 5.64
N LEU A 113 -2.98 -15.94 5.22
CA LEU A 113 -2.53 -17.23 4.67
C LEU A 113 -2.60 -18.37 5.68
N TRP A 114 -2.39 -18.08 6.97
CA TRP A 114 -2.56 -19.06 8.03
C TRP A 114 -4.04 -19.41 8.27
N LEU A 115 -4.95 -18.44 8.13
CA LEU A 115 -6.38 -18.61 8.35
C LEU A 115 -7.11 -19.27 7.16
N ILE A 116 -6.68 -18.97 5.93
CA ILE A 116 -7.36 -19.42 4.69
C ILE A 116 -6.69 -20.71 4.20
N PRO A 117 -7.42 -21.85 4.18
CA PRO A 117 -6.88 -23.09 3.68
C PRO A 117 -6.68 -23.06 2.15
N THR A 118 -5.80 -23.93 1.66
CA THR A 118 -5.65 -24.22 0.23
C THR A 118 -6.84 -25.04 -0.27
N THR A 119 -7.18 -24.92 -1.54
CA THR A 119 -8.26 -25.65 -2.17
C THR A 119 -7.94 -25.97 -3.63
N ASP A 120 -8.33 -27.18 -4.08
CA ASP A 120 -8.24 -27.58 -5.47
C ASP A 120 -9.62 -27.49 -6.17
N PHE A 121 -10.65 -27.03 -5.45
CA PHE A 121 -12.00 -26.89 -5.99
C PHE A 121 -12.13 -25.58 -6.78
N LEU A 122 -12.10 -25.67 -8.11
CA LEU A 122 -12.10 -24.55 -9.03
C LEU A 122 -13.18 -23.49 -8.76
N PRO A 123 -14.45 -23.79 -8.45
CA PRO A 123 -15.44 -22.76 -8.13
C PRO A 123 -15.05 -21.93 -6.90
N PHE A 124 -14.43 -22.55 -5.89
CA PHE A 124 -13.95 -21.84 -4.70
C PHE A 124 -12.70 -21.02 -5.00
N GLN A 125 -11.80 -21.53 -5.85
CA GLN A 125 -10.64 -20.74 -6.33
C GLN A 125 -11.09 -19.47 -7.06
N ILE A 126 -12.12 -19.57 -7.93
CA ILE A 126 -12.71 -18.42 -8.62
C ILE A 126 -13.35 -17.45 -7.62
N LEU A 127 -14.04 -17.94 -6.59
CA LEU A 127 -14.60 -17.11 -5.53
C LEU A 127 -13.51 -16.35 -4.77
N LEU A 128 -12.41 -17.02 -4.42
CA LEU A 128 -11.26 -16.40 -3.76
C LEU A 128 -10.63 -15.33 -4.66
N LEU A 129 -10.47 -15.60 -5.95
CA LEU A 129 -9.95 -14.65 -6.92
C LEU A 129 -10.80 -13.38 -7.00
N ILE A 130 -12.11 -13.54 -7.24
CA ILE A 130 -13.04 -12.41 -7.36
C ILE A 130 -13.08 -11.61 -6.06
N SER A 131 -13.20 -12.29 -4.92
CA SER A 131 -13.19 -11.66 -3.59
C SER A 131 -11.88 -10.91 -3.36
N GLY A 132 -10.73 -11.51 -3.70
CA GLY A 132 -9.42 -10.89 -3.57
C GLY A 132 -9.32 -9.58 -4.36
N VAL A 133 -9.75 -9.58 -5.62
CA VAL A 133 -9.74 -8.38 -6.47
C VAL A 133 -10.64 -7.27 -5.90
N LEU A 134 -11.87 -7.61 -5.48
CA LEU A 134 -12.81 -6.65 -4.91
C LEU A 134 -12.32 -6.08 -3.58
N VAL A 135 -11.85 -6.94 -2.67
CA VAL A 135 -11.29 -6.53 -1.37
C VAL A 135 -10.07 -5.65 -1.57
N CYS A 136 -9.20 -5.94 -2.56
CA CYS A 136 -8.06 -5.09 -2.88
C CYS A 136 -8.49 -3.67 -3.31
N ALA A 137 -9.51 -3.56 -4.14
CA ALA A 137 -10.00 -2.27 -4.60
C ALA A 137 -10.60 -1.43 -3.45
N ILE A 138 -11.40 -2.06 -2.57
CA ILE A 138 -11.93 -1.42 -1.37
C ILE A 138 -10.80 -1.01 -0.42
N ALA A 139 -9.86 -1.91 -0.17
CA ALA A 139 -8.69 -1.67 0.68
C ALA A 139 -7.87 -0.48 0.18
N THR A 140 -7.63 -0.41 -1.13
CA THR A 140 -6.94 0.70 -1.79
C THR A 140 -7.68 2.01 -1.57
N GLY A 141 -9.00 2.03 -1.75
CA GLY A 141 -9.83 3.20 -1.42
C GLY A 141 -9.70 3.62 0.04
N CYS A 142 -9.73 2.65 0.96
CA CYS A 142 -9.63 2.91 2.40
C CYS A 142 -8.29 3.55 2.77
N TYR A 143 -7.14 2.91 2.45
CA TYR A 143 -5.85 3.38 2.95
C TYR A 143 -5.34 4.64 2.22
N ILE A 144 -5.60 4.78 0.91
CA ILE A 144 -5.25 5.99 0.16
C ILE A 144 -6.20 7.14 0.54
N GLY A 145 -7.49 6.85 0.70
CA GLY A 145 -8.53 7.84 0.99
C GLY A 145 -8.34 8.61 2.30
N VAL A 146 -7.55 8.10 3.25
CA VAL A 146 -7.24 8.82 4.49
C VAL A 146 -6.19 9.93 4.33
N GLY A 147 -5.42 9.95 3.22
CA GLY A 147 -4.44 11.00 2.96
C GLY A 147 -3.23 11.02 3.90
N LEU A 148 -2.82 9.87 4.44
CA LEU A 148 -1.67 9.73 5.36
C LEU A 148 -0.38 9.26 4.66
N GLY A 149 -0.30 9.43 3.38
CA GLY A 149 0.82 9.03 2.51
C GLY A 149 0.49 7.85 1.62
N PRO A 150 1.08 7.80 0.41
CA PRO A 150 0.90 6.67 -0.51
C PRO A 150 1.63 5.43 -0.02
N GLY A 151 1.26 4.26 -0.55
CA GLY A 151 2.04 3.04 -0.34
C GLY A 151 3.46 3.14 -0.94
N PRO A 152 4.43 2.33 -0.47
CA PRO A 152 5.80 2.36 -1.01
C PRO A 152 5.84 2.17 -2.53
N ARG A 153 5.04 1.27 -3.05
CA ARG A 153 4.95 0.94 -4.49
C ARG A 153 4.39 2.11 -5.30
N ASP A 154 3.35 2.78 -4.79
CA ASP A 154 2.72 3.94 -5.44
C ASP A 154 3.68 5.14 -5.47
N GLY A 155 4.41 5.36 -4.38
CA GLY A 155 5.40 6.42 -4.32
C GLY A 155 6.62 6.17 -5.21
N LEU A 156 7.00 4.91 -5.46
CA LEU A 156 8.01 4.58 -6.47
C LEU A 156 7.54 4.99 -7.87
N MET A 157 6.28 4.68 -8.22
CA MET A 157 5.70 5.04 -9.52
C MET A 157 5.61 6.56 -9.70
N THR A 158 5.12 7.27 -8.68
CA THR A 158 5.02 8.74 -8.72
C THR A 158 6.40 9.42 -8.71
N GLY A 159 7.37 8.84 -8.00
CA GLY A 159 8.76 9.30 -7.98
C GLY A 159 9.44 9.18 -9.34
N LEU A 160 9.19 8.11 -10.08
CA LEU A 160 9.68 7.94 -11.46
C LEU A 160 8.94 8.86 -12.43
N ALA A 161 7.64 9.06 -12.23
CA ALA A 161 6.85 9.97 -13.05
C ALA A 161 7.33 11.43 -12.93
N SER A 162 7.74 11.86 -11.74
CA SER A 162 8.33 13.20 -11.53
C SER A 162 9.65 13.42 -12.29
N ARG A 163 10.23 12.34 -12.85
CA ARG A 163 11.46 12.37 -13.66
C ARG A 163 11.23 12.19 -15.16
N GLY A 164 9.99 12.32 -15.61
CA GLY A 164 9.64 12.33 -17.03
C GLY A 164 9.03 11.03 -17.58
N LEU A 165 8.92 9.97 -16.76
CA LEU A 165 8.15 8.80 -17.17
C LEU A 165 6.64 9.05 -16.97
N SER A 166 5.79 8.52 -17.87
CA SER A 166 4.36 8.51 -17.58
C SER A 166 4.07 7.51 -16.43
N ILE A 167 3.12 7.84 -15.55
CA ILE A 167 2.72 6.97 -14.42
C ILE A 167 2.31 5.57 -14.94
N ARG A 168 1.59 5.52 -16.06
CA ARG A 168 1.17 4.25 -16.68
C ARG A 168 2.35 3.41 -17.11
N LEU A 169 3.33 4.03 -17.78
CA LEU A 169 4.52 3.33 -18.26
C LEU A 169 5.37 2.84 -17.08
N ALA A 170 5.63 3.70 -16.09
CA ALA A 170 6.37 3.34 -14.88
C ALA A 170 5.69 2.15 -14.17
N ARG A 171 4.38 2.20 -13.98
CA ARG A 171 3.59 1.10 -13.40
C ARG A 171 3.74 -0.18 -14.20
N THR A 172 3.50 -0.15 -15.52
CA THR A 172 3.57 -1.34 -16.37
C THR A 172 4.96 -1.97 -16.34
N ILE A 173 6.02 -1.17 -16.48
CA ILE A 173 7.40 -1.67 -16.45
C ILE A 173 7.69 -2.35 -15.10
N ILE A 174 7.36 -1.69 -13.99
CA ILE A 174 7.62 -2.23 -12.66
C ILE A 174 6.83 -3.52 -12.44
N GLU A 175 5.51 -3.50 -12.70
CA GLU A 175 4.63 -4.65 -12.46
C GLU A 175 5.02 -5.86 -13.32
N VAL A 176 5.36 -5.65 -14.58
CA VAL A 176 5.84 -6.73 -15.47
C VAL A 176 7.19 -7.26 -14.99
N THR A 177 8.12 -6.37 -14.60
CA THR A 177 9.45 -6.79 -14.12
C THR A 177 9.35 -7.63 -12.84
N VAL A 178 8.58 -7.18 -11.84
CA VAL A 178 8.46 -7.91 -10.57
C VAL A 178 7.69 -9.21 -10.74
N ALA A 179 6.66 -9.24 -11.60
CA ALA A 179 5.92 -10.46 -11.91
C ALA A 179 6.83 -11.50 -12.62
N LEU A 180 7.64 -11.06 -13.60
CA LEU A 180 8.58 -11.91 -14.31
C LEU A 180 9.65 -12.48 -13.37
N LEU A 181 10.28 -11.63 -12.56
CA LEU A 181 11.27 -12.06 -11.59
C LEU A 181 10.68 -13.06 -10.59
N GLY A 182 9.50 -12.78 -10.05
CA GLY A 182 8.83 -13.68 -9.12
C GLY A 182 8.44 -14.99 -9.77
N PHE A 183 7.96 -14.98 -11.01
CA PHE A 183 7.64 -16.18 -11.78
C PHE A 183 8.87 -17.07 -12.00
N LEU A 184 9.99 -16.49 -12.41
CA LEU A 184 11.27 -17.21 -12.58
C LEU A 184 11.77 -17.85 -11.27
N MET A 185 11.36 -17.31 -10.13
CA MET A 185 11.67 -17.84 -8.80
C MET A 185 10.62 -18.82 -8.26
N GLY A 186 9.60 -19.16 -9.05
CA GLY A 186 8.54 -20.10 -8.68
C GLY A 186 7.28 -19.46 -8.07
N GLY A 187 7.08 -18.16 -8.25
CA GLY A 187 5.80 -17.49 -7.89
C GLY A 187 4.71 -17.78 -8.91
N THR A 188 3.46 -17.74 -8.49
CA THR A 188 2.30 -18.13 -9.30
C THR A 188 1.78 -16.97 -10.14
N VAL A 189 2.01 -17.05 -11.46
CA VAL A 189 1.41 -16.17 -12.48
C VAL A 189 0.35 -16.97 -13.25
N GLY A 190 -0.82 -16.37 -13.46
CA GLY A 190 -1.91 -17.04 -14.18
C GLY A 190 -2.99 -16.07 -14.63
N LEU A 191 -4.15 -16.61 -15.02
CA LEU A 191 -5.31 -15.82 -15.43
C LEU A 191 -5.73 -14.83 -14.34
N GLY A 192 -5.60 -15.19 -13.06
CA GLY A 192 -5.89 -14.32 -11.92
C GLY A 192 -5.02 -13.08 -11.90
N THR A 193 -3.73 -13.19 -12.25
CA THR A 193 -2.83 -12.05 -12.37
C THR A 193 -3.31 -11.08 -13.45
N LEU A 194 -3.73 -11.59 -14.61
CA LEU A 194 -4.27 -10.77 -15.71
C LEU A 194 -5.58 -10.08 -15.31
N VAL A 195 -6.51 -10.84 -14.72
CA VAL A 195 -7.79 -10.31 -14.22
C VAL A 195 -7.54 -9.19 -13.20
N PHE A 196 -6.63 -9.41 -12.25
CA PHE A 196 -6.24 -8.39 -11.28
C PHE A 196 -5.69 -7.12 -11.96
N MET A 197 -4.73 -7.26 -12.86
CA MET A 197 -4.09 -6.12 -13.54
C MET A 197 -5.08 -5.27 -14.34
N ILE A 198 -6.07 -5.90 -14.97
CA ILE A 198 -7.10 -5.21 -15.75
C ILE A 198 -8.16 -4.58 -14.85
N ALA A 199 -8.61 -5.29 -13.81
CA ALA A 199 -9.77 -4.89 -13.01
C ALA A 199 -9.42 -3.89 -11.91
N ILE A 200 -8.20 -3.93 -11.34
CA ILE A 200 -7.87 -3.12 -10.16
C ILE A 200 -7.92 -1.62 -10.45
N GLY A 201 -7.51 -1.19 -11.63
CA GLY A 201 -7.53 0.22 -12.02
C GLY A 201 -8.94 0.83 -12.04
N PRO A 202 -9.88 0.29 -12.82
CA PRO A 202 -11.27 0.71 -12.85
C PRO A 202 -11.96 0.63 -11.47
N LEU A 203 -11.78 -0.47 -10.75
CA LEU A 203 -12.38 -0.67 -9.43
C LEU A 203 -11.85 0.33 -8.39
N ALA A 204 -10.55 0.60 -8.38
CA ALA A 204 -9.98 1.61 -7.50
C ALA A 204 -10.53 3.02 -7.79
N GLN A 205 -10.80 3.35 -9.06
CA GLN A 205 -11.43 4.63 -9.42
C GLN A 205 -12.85 4.77 -8.88
N ILE A 206 -13.57 3.68 -8.69
CA ILE A 206 -14.90 3.67 -8.08
C ILE A 206 -14.81 3.83 -6.56
N PHE A 207 -13.97 3.02 -5.89
CA PHE A 207 -13.94 2.99 -4.43
C PHE A 207 -13.14 4.14 -3.79
N LEU A 208 -12.11 4.67 -4.46
CA LEU A 208 -11.29 5.74 -3.91
C LEU A 208 -12.08 7.03 -3.60
N PRO A 209 -12.95 7.55 -4.49
CA PRO A 209 -13.78 8.72 -4.18
C PRO A 209 -14.75 8.46 -3.01
N MET A 210 -15.30 7.25 -2.91
CA MET A 210 -16.26 6.88 -1.86
C MET A 210 -15.61 6.83 -0.46
N MET A 211 -14.31 6.50 -0.40
CA MET A 211 -13.57 6.34 0.85
C MET A 211 -12.69 7.55 1.20
N ARG A 212 -12.67 8.58 0.32
CA ARG A 212 -11.85 9.77 0.51
C ARG A 212 -12.34 10.59 1.68
N MET A 213 -11.47 10.83 2.65
CA MET A 213 -11.73 11.78 3.72
C MET A 213 -11.35 13.19 3.28
N ALA A 214 -12.22 14.15 3.58
CA ALA A 214 -11.93 15.55 3.32
C ALA A 214 -10.60 15.97 3.95
N GLU A 215 -9.76 16.70 3.22
CA GLU A 215 -8.59 17.34 3.77
C GLU A 215 -9.04 18.27 4.90
N ALA A 216 -8.33 18.22 6.04
CA ALA A 216 -8.57 19.20 7.10
C ALA A 216 -8.29 20.58 6.50
N THR A 217 -9.32 21.38 6.32
CA THR A 217 -9.18 22.77 5.90
C THR A 217 -8.17 23.42 6.84
N PRO A 218 -7.10 24.07 6.35
CA PRO A 218 -6.24 24.86 7.20
C PRO A 218 -7.14 25.84 7.95
N GLN A 219 -7.16 25.82 9.27
CA GLN A 219 -7.84 26.84 10.06
C GLN A 219 -7.24 28.18 9.63
N ALA A 220 -8.08 29.04 9.06
CA ALA A 220 -7.70 30.43 8.84
C ALA A 220 -7.13 30.96 10.15
N PRO A 221 -5.99 31.70 10.12
CA PRO A 221 -5.46 32.32 11.32
C PRO A 221 -6.58 33.15 11.96
N PRO A 222 -6.70 33.15 13.30
CA PRO A 222 -7.70 33.96 13.98
C PRO A 222 -7.57 35.39 13.48
N THR A 223 -8.66 35.91 12.92
CA THR A 223 -8.75 37.31 12.51
C THR A 223 -8.39 38.13 13.73
N GLN A 224 -7.23 38.83 13.67
CA GLN A 224 -6.91 39.85 14.65
C GLN A 224 -8.03 40.86 14.54
N THR A 225 -8.95 40.84 15.47
CA THR A 225 -9.89 41.92 15.72
C THR A 225 -9.04 43.14 16.10
N ASP A 226 -8.96 44.10 15.19
CA ASP A 226 -8.41 45.42 15.45
C ASP A 226 -9.08 45.98 16.70
N SER A 227 -8.36 45.95 17.81
CA SER A 227 -8.69 46.79 18.96
C SER A 227 -8.16 48.21 18.68
N LYS A 228 -8.96 48.94 17.89
CA LYS A 228 -8.86 50.42 17.87
C LYS A 228 -10.06 50.93 18.64
N THR A 229 -9.86 51.31 19.88
CA THR A 229 -10.42 52.47 20.57
C THR A 229 -9.55 52.82 21.74
#